data_0cfdb625c2831f4674a12876fb5c3a07
#
_entry.id   0cfdb625c2831f4674a12876fb5c3a07
#
_cell.length_a   1.000
_cell.length_b   1.000
_cell.length_c   1.000
_cell.angle_alpha   90.00
_cell.angle_beta   90.00
_cell.angle_gamma   90.00
#
_symmetry.space_group_name_H-M   'P 1'
#
loop_
_entity.id
_entity.type
_entity.pdbx_description
1 polymer ?
#
loop_
_entity_poly.entity_id
_entity_poly.type
_entity_poly.pdbx_seq_one_letter_code
_entity_poly.pdbx_strand_id
1 'polypeptide(L)'
;MSDFTKPYFDAVAQLTAPAAPFEVETLKVAGVPLRAFKNAESSLGAFLAAGRNHDANLFLQYQGEDWTVGEFYEAVDQACDWLVNEAQIQKGDPIAIAMRNRPEWLVAFVATVTIGAVAVPLNSWGKAQELIQGLED
;
A
#
# COMPACT_ATOMS: atom_id res chain seq x y z
N MET A 1 26.77 1.87 -24.44
CA MET A 1 25.99 1.27 -23.34
C MET A 1 26.84 0.19 -22.71
N SER A 2 27.10 0.27 -21.42
CA SER A 2 27.96 -0.68 -20.72
C SER A 2 27.34 -2.09 -20.75
N ASP A 3 28.18 -3.11 -20.82
CA ASP A 3 27.81 -4.55 -20.91
C ASP A 3 26.91 -5.03 -19.76
N PHE A 4 26.81 -4.27 -18.67
CA PHE A 4 25.98 -4.56 -17.50
C PHE A 4 24.48 -4.26 -17.66
N THR A 5 24.08 -3.45 -18.64
CA THR A 5 22.66 -3.08 -18.82
C THR A 5 21.89 -4.10 -19.66
N LYS A 6 22.56 -4.82 -20.54
CA LYS A 6 21.93 -5.80 -21.43
C LYS A 6 21.23 -6.94 -20.68
N PRO A 7 21.89 -7.63 -19.71
CA PRO A 7 21.23 -8.70 -18.95
C PRO A 7 19.99 -8.23 -18.18
N TYR A 8 19.99 -6.99 -17.68
CA TYR A 8 18.84 -6.40 -17.01
C TYR A 8 17.65 -6.25 -17.97
N PHE A 9 17.87 -5.63 -19.15
CA PHE A 9 16.79 -5.45 -20.13
C PHE A 9 16.29 -6.76 -20.71
N ASP A 10 17.16 -7.75 -20.90
CA ASP A 10 16.77 -9.09 -21.36
C ASP A 10 15.89 -9.78 -20.30
N ALA A 11 16.24 -9.69 -19.01
CA ALA A 11 15.42 -10.21 -17.93
C ALA A 11 14.06 -9.52 -17.82
N VAL A 12 14.03 -8.18 -17.91
CA VAL A 12 12.77 -7.41 -17.93
C VAL A 12 11.90 -7.87 -19.11
N ALA A 13 12.47 -7.97 -20.31
CA ALA A 13 11.73 -8.40 -21.50
C ALA A 13 11.16 -9.82 -21.34
N GLN A 14 11.89 -10.76 -20.76
CA GLN A 14 11.42 -12.13 -20.50
C GLN A 14 10.29 -12.16 -19.46
N LEU A 15 10.45 -11.42 -18.34
CA LEU A 15 9.49 -11.41 -17.25
C LEU A 15 8.18 -10.71 -17.60
N THR A 16 8.21 -9.76 -18.55
CA THR A 16 7.03 -8.97 -18.97
C THR A 16 6.43 -9.43 -20.32
N ALA A 17 6.97 -10.50 -20.91
CA ALA A 17 6.46 -11.08 -22.16
C ALA A 17 5.04 -11.65 -21.99
N PRO A 18 4.31 -11.90 -23.09
CA PRO A 18 3.03 -12.59 -23.06
C PRO A 18 3.14 -13.94 -22.34
N ALA A 19 2.19 -14.23 -21.46
CA ALA A 19 2.14 -15.42 -20.59
C ALA A 19 3.28 -15.53 -19.54
N ALA A 20 4.09 -14.51 -19.38
CA ALA A 20 5.08 -14.43 -18.30
C ALA A 20 4.44 -13.97 -16.98
N PRO A 21 5.09 -14.19 -15.81
CA PRO A 21 4.53 -13.84 -14.50
C PRO A 21 4.12 -12.37 -14.35
N PHE A 22 4.85 -11.47 -15.00
CA PHE A 22 4.61 -10.02 -14.98
C PHE A 22 4.20 -9.51 -16.36
N GLU A 23 3.39 -10.29 -17.11
CA GLU A 23 2.86 -9.86 -18.41
C GLU A 23 2.28 -8.45 -18.33
N VAL A 24 2.68 -7.60 -19.29
CA VAL A 24 2.23 -6.20 -19.37
C VAL A 24 1.23 -6.04 -20.50
N GLU A 25 0.13 -5.37 -20.22
CA GLU A 25 -0.85 -4.96 -21.22
C GLU A 25 -1.06 -3.43 -21.22
N THR A 26 -1.75 -2.94 -22.24
CA THR A 26 -2.15 -1.52 -22.29
C THR A 26 -3.63 -1.40 -21.95
N LEU A 27 -3.92 -0.71 -20.85
CA LEU A 27 -5.28 -0.39 -20.41
C LEU A 27 -5.59 1.09 -20.67
N LYS A 28 -6.87 1.43 -20.83
CA LYS A 28 -7.33 2.82 -20.85
C LYS A 28 -7.93 3.17 -19.50
N VAL A 29 -7.29 4.10 -18.77
CA VAL A 29 -7.81 4.63 -17.51
C VAL A 29 -8.19 6.09 -17.73
N ALA A 30 -9.45 6.44 -17.52
CA ALA A 30 -9.99 7.77 -17.82
C ALA A 30 -9.64 8.29 -19.23
N GLY A 31 -9.62 7.38 -20.22
CA GLY A 31 -9.29 7.71 -21.62
C GLY A 31 -7.78 7.74 -21.95
N VAL A 32 -6.90 7.68 -20.95
CA VAL A 32 -5.45 7.69 -21.13
C VAL A 32 -4.91 6.25 -21.23
N PRO A 33 -4.13 5.90 -22.27
CA PRO A 33 -3.50 4.58 -22.37
C PRO A 33 -2.35 4.48 -21.36
N LEU A 34 -2.41 3.48 -20.49
CA LEU A 34 -1.39 3.18 -19.49
C LEU A 34 -0.93 1.73 -19.61
N ARG A 35 0.34 1.49 -19.37
CA ARG A 35 0.88 0.12 -19.23
C ARG A 35 0.61 -0.37 -17.83
N ALA A 36 0.04 -1.56 -17.70
CA ALA A 36 -0.25 -2.20 -16.42
C ALA A 36 0.14 -3.68 -16.46
N PHE A 37 0.40 -4.27 -15.31
CA PHE A 37 0.55 -5.71 -15.19
C PHE A 37 -0.81 -6.37 -15.34
N LYS A 38 -0.94 -7.28 -16.29
CA LYS A 38 -2.20 -7.97 -16.62
C LYS A 38 -2.76 -8.78 -15.45
N ASN A 39 -1.88 -9.38 -14.67
CA ASN A 39 -2.23 -10.24 -13.53
C ASN A 39 -2.09 -9.50 -12.19
N ALA A 40 -2.15 -8.15 -12.19
CA ALA A 40 -2.14 -7.38 -10.95
C ALA A 40 -3.44 -7.60 -10.18
N GLU A 41 -3.33 -7.56 -8.84
CA GLU A 41 -4.51 -7.54 -7.98
C GLU A 41 -5.40 -6.32 -8.28
N SER A 42 -6.70 -6.49 -8.07
CA SER A 42 -7.71 -5.48 -8.42
C SER A 42 -7.64 -4.22 -7.54
N SER A 43 -6.96 -4.31 -6.40
CA SER A 43 -6.79 -3.20 -5.46
C SER A 43 -5.53 -3.35 -4.62
N LEU A 44 -5.06 -2.26 -4.03
CA LEU A 44 -3.93 -2.28 -3.11
C LEU A 44 -4.24 -3.12 -1.85
N GLY A 45 -5.48 -3.06 -1.35
CA GLY A 45 -5.90 -3.91 -0.23
C GLY A 45 -5.82 -5.40 -0.55
N ALA A 46 -6.26 -5.81 -1.75
CA ALA A 46 -6.14 -7.21 -2.20
C ALA A 46 -4.67 -7.63 -2.33
N PHE A 47 -3.82 -6.78 -2.90
CA PHE A 47 -2.38 -7.04 -3.00
C PHE A 47 -1.73 -7.25 -1.62
N LEU A 48 -2.02 -6.39 -0.66
CA LEU A 48 -1.48 -6.48 0.70
C LEU A 48 -2.02 -7.71 1.45
N ALA A 49 -3.25 -8.13 1.19
CA ALA A 49 -3.85 -9.31 1.83
C ALA A 49 -3.06 -10.61 1.57
N ALA A 50 -2.30 -10.69 0.49
CA ALA A 50 -1.42 -11.83 0.21
C ALA A 50 -0.34 -12.03 1.28
N GLY A 51 0.06 -10.97 1.99
CA GLY A 51 1.02 -11.03 3.10
C GLY A 51 0.54 -11.84 4.31
N ARG A 52 -0.77 -11.99 4.49
CA ARG A 52 -1.39 -12.71 5.64
C ARG A 52 -0.99 -14.19 5.75
N ASN A 53 -0.47 -14.79 4.69
CA ASN A 53 -0.08 -16.21 4.68
C ASN A 53 1.23 -16.51 5.41
N HIS A 54 1.84 -15.55 6.09
CA HIS A 54 3.15 -15.65 6.73
C HIS A 54 3.13 -15.29 8.23
N ASP A 55 2.07 -15.62 8.94
CA ASP A 55 1.75 -15.16 10.30
C ASP A 55 2.91 -15.19 11.30
N ALA A 56 3.69 -16.27 11.31
CA ALA A 56 4.79 -16.44 12.26
C ALA A 56 6.09 -15.70 11.88
N ASN A 57 6.16 -15.12 10.68
CA ASN A 57 7.38 -14.44 10.25
C ASN A 57 7.51 -13.09 10.94
N LEU A 58 8.73 -12.75 11.33
CA LEU A 58 9.07 -11.41 11.79
C LEU A 58 8.83 -10.42 10.64
N PHE A 59 8.09 -9.35 10.93
CA PHE A 59 7.71 -8.33 9.94
C PHE A 59 8.31 -6.96 10.25
N LEU A 60 8.13 -6.47 11.48
CA LEU A 60 8.60 -5.16 11.90
C LEU A 60 9.45 -5.26 13.17
N GLN A 61 10.46 -4.40 13.23
CA GLN A 61 11.24 -4.16 14.46
C GLN A 61 11.25 -2.66 14.75
N TYR A 62 10.80 -2.28 15.93
CA TYR A 62 10.74 -0.88 16.32
C TYR A 62 11.03 -0.70 17.81
N GLN A 63 12.07 0.05 18.15
CA GLN A 63 12.46 0.41 19.52
C GLN A 63 12.60 -0.80 20.49
N GLY A 64 13.03 -1.94 19.97
CA GLY A 64 13.20 -3.18 20.75
C GLY A 64 11.96 -4.06 20.82
N GLU A 65 10.89 -3.68 20.17
CA GLU A 65 9.71 -4.50 19.96
C GLU A 65 9.75 -5.17 18.60
N ASP A 66 9.44 -6.45 18.57
CA ASP A 66 9.31 -7.26 17.36
C ASP A 66 7.84 -7.55 17.10
N TRP A 67 7.42 -7.34 15.85
CA TRP A 67 6.07 -7.65 15.40
C TRP A 67 6.11 -8.74 14.34
N THR A 68 5.37 -9.78 14.55
CA THR A 68 5.13 -10.78 13.50
C THR A 68 4.13 -10.26 12.47
N VAL A 69 4.06 -10.93 11.32
CA VAL A 69 3.04 -10.66 10.30
C VAL A 69 1.63 -10.83 10.88
N GLY A 70 1.42 -11.88 11.69
CA GLY A 70 0.12 -12.14 12.34
C GLY A 70 -0.29 -11.00 13.26
N GLU A 71 0.57 -10.59 14.19
CA GLU A 71 0.29 -9.47 15.12
C GLU A 71 0.02 -8.16 14.37
N PHE A 72 0.77 -7.90 13.30
CA PHE A 72 0.53 -6.74 12.44
C PHE A 72 -0.86 -6.76 11.81
N TYR A 73 -1.26 -7.89 11.20
CA TYR A 73 -2.59 -7.99 10.58
C TYR A 73 -3.73 -8.05 11.59
N GLU A 74 -3.52 -8.57 12.79
CA GLU A 74 -4.49 -8.46 13.88
C GLU A 74 -4.76 -6.98 14.24
N ALA A 75 -3.71 -6.18 14.37
CA ALA A 75 -3.85 -4.74 14.59
C ALA A 75 -4.54 -4.02 13.41
N VAL A 76 -4.25 -4.44 12.16
CA VAL A 76 -4.94 -3.93 10.96
C VAL A 76 -6.43 -4.25 11.02
N ASP A 77 -6.82 -5.47 11.38
CA ASP A 77 -8.23 -5.88 11.44
C ASP A 77 -8.99 -5.10 12.52
N GLN A 78 -8.38 -4.89 13.69
CA GLN A 78 -8.96 -4.04 14.75
C GLN A 78 -9.14 -2.59 14.28
N ALA A 79 -8.15 -2.05 13.54
CA ALA A 79 -8.25 -0.71 12.97
C ALA A 79 -9.34 -0.62 11.89
N CYS A 80 -9.47 -1.64 11.02
CA CYS A 80 -10.55 -1.72 10.05
C CYS A 80 -11.93 -1.71 10.73
N ASP A 81 -12.10 -2.54 11.77
CA ASP A 81 -13.35 -2.62 12.51
C ASP A 81 -13.72 -1.26 13.12
N TRP A 82 -12.77 -0.60 13.77
CA TRP A 82 -12.99 0.74 14.34
C TRP A 82 -13.33 1.77 13.27
N LEU A 83 -12.60 1.81 12.16
CA LEU A 83 -12.85 2.76 11.06
C LEU A 83 -14.26 2.60 10.48
N VAL A 84 -14.74 1.37 10.30
CA VAL A 84 -16.04 1.11 9.70
C VAL A 84 -17.16 1.30 10.72
N ASN A 85 -17.05 0.74 11.91
CA ASN A 85 -18.16 0.64 12.86
C ASN A 85 -18.27 1.86 13.78
N GLU A 86 -17.14 2.45 14.20
CA GLU A 86 -17.13 3.59 15.12
C GLU A 86 -16.94 4.91 14.37
N ALA A 87 -15.97 4.99 13.48
CA ALA A 87 -15.72 6.21 12.70
C ALA A 87 -16.64 6.36 11.48
N GLN A 88 -17.42 5.32 11.12
CA GLN A 88 -18.39 5.30 10.02
C GLN A 88 -17.78 5.64 8.65
N ILE A 89 -16.50 5.31 8.46
CA ILE A 89 -15.77 5.54 7.21
C ILE A 89 -16.34 4.65 6.10
N GLN A 90 -16.53 5.23 4.94
CA GLN A 90 -17.02 4.55 3.75
C GLN A 90 -15.93 4.43 2.69
N LYS A 91 -16.14 3.52 1.74
CA LYS A 91 -15.27 3.39 0.58
C LYS A 91 -15.15 4.72 -0.18
N GLY A 92 -13.92 5.16 -0.38
CA GLY A 92 -13.60 6.40 -1.07
C GLY A 92 -13.43 7.62 -0.17
N ASP A 93 -13.76 7.51 1.12
CA ASP A 93 -13.52 8.61 2.06
C ASP A 93 -12.00 8.82 2.26
N PRO A 94 -11.54 10.09 2.29
CA PRO A 94 -10.13 10.39 2.57
C PRO A 94 -9.84 10.27 4.07
N ILE A 95 -8.75 9.59 4.41
CA ILE A 95 -8.22 9.49 5.77
C ILE A 95 -6.82 10.07 5.82
N ALA A 96 -6.66 11.17 6.55
CA ALA A 96 -5.37 11.80 6.75
C ALA A 96 -4.53 11.04 7.79
N ILE A 97 -3.28 10.73 7.45
CA ILE A 97 -2.33 10.04 8.33
C ILE A 97 -1.15 10.98 8.62
N ALA A 98 -1.24 11.71 9.73
CA ALA A 98 -0.21 12.65 10.22
C ALA A 98 0.64 12.01 11.31
N MET A 99 1.37 10.95 11.00
CA MET A 99 2.12 10.14 11.97
C MET A 99 3.58 9.98 11.56
N ARG A 100 4.49 9.89 12.55
CA ARG A 100 5.90 9.53 12.33
C ARG A 100 6.04 8.10 11.85
N ASN A 101 7.24 7.73 11.37
CA ASN A 101 7.55 6.35 10.98
C ASN A 101 7.52 5.43 12.22
N ARG A 102 6.38 4.82 12.42
CA ARG A 102 6.05 3.90 13.52
C ARG A 102 5.26 2.72 12.97
N PRO A 103 5.21 1.58 13.65
CA PRO A 103 4.37 0.44 13.24
C PRO A 103 2.90 0.84 13.01
N GLU A 104 2.36 1.71 13.86
CA GLU A 104 0.98 2.17 13.79
C GLU A 104 0.67 2.97 12.51
N TRP A 105 1.68 3.62 11.91
CA TRP A 105 1.52 4.28 10.61
C TRP A 105 1.17 3.27 9.51
N LEU A 106 1.89 2.12 9.51
CA LEU A 106 1.62 1.04 8.56
C LEU A 106 0.27 0.39 8.82
N VAL A 107 -0.09 0.19 10.08
CA VAL A 107 -1.44 -0.30 10.47
C VAL A 107 -2.51 0.63 9.93
N ALA A 108 -2.43 1.93 10.19
CA ALA A 108 -3.39 2.91 9.72
C ALA A 108 -3.48 2.94 8.19
N PHE A 109 -2.34 2.90 7.48
CA PHE A 109 -2.29 2.89 6.02
C PHE A 109 -2.97 1.63 5.46
N VAL A 110 -2.56 0.43 5.95
CA VAL A 110 -3.09 -0.84 5.44
C VAL A 110 -4.58 -0.99 5.77
N ALA A 111 -5.01 -0.59 6.96
CA ALA A 111 -6.43 -0.58 7.32
C ALA A 111 -7.24 0.33 6.39
N THR A 112 -6.77 1.56 6.15
CA THR A 112 -7.42 2.53 5.25
C THR A 112 -7.63 1.94 3.86
N VAL A 113 -6.58 1.39 3.23
CA VAL A 113 -6.71 0.85 1.87
C VAL A 113 -7.47 -0.47 1.81
N THR A 114 -7.48 -1.25 2.90
CA THR A 114 -8.24 -2.51 3.02
C THR A 114 -9.74 -2.27 2.97
N ILE A 115 -10.23 -1.25 3.67
CA ILE A 115 -11.67 -0.88 3.63
C ILE A 115 -12.05 -0.11 2.36
N GLY A 116 -11.07 0.20 1.49
CA GLY A 116 -11.27 0.92 0.24
C GLY A 116 -11.37 2.43 0.39
N ALA A 117 -10.98 2.98 1.53
CA ALA A 117 -10.82 4.41 1.75
C ALA A 117 -9.52 4.93 1.09
N VAL A 118 -9.36 6.24 1.01
CA VAL A 118 -8.21 6.91 0.39
C VAL A 118 -7.23 7.34 1.47
N ALA A 119 -6.03 6.73 1.49
CA ALA A 119 -4.99 7.15 2.42
C ALA A 119 -4.34 8.46 1.94
N VAL A 120 -4.32 9.46 2.80
CA VAL A 120 -3.72 10.79 2.57
C VAL A 120 -2.57 11.00 3.57
N PRO A 121 -1.35 10.55 3.26
CA PRO A 121 -0.21 10.76 4.14
C PRO A 121 0.16 12.23 4.22
N LEU A 122 0.17 12.80 5.42
CA LEU A 122 0.60 14.17 5.67
C LEU A 122 2.01 14.20 6.27
N ASN A 123 2.73 15.30 6.00
CA ASN A 123 4.06 15.50 6.58
C ASN A 123 3.97 15.70 8.10
N SER A 124 4.30 14.65 8.86
CA SER A 124 4.26 14.69 10.33
C SER A 124 5.29 15.64 11.00
N TRP A 125 6.19 16.23 10.22
CA TRP A 125 7.13 17.28 10.62
C TRP A 125 6.62 18.67 10.27
N GLY A 126 5.49 18.77 9.54
CA GLY A 126 4.90 20.02 9.13
C GLY A 126 4.45 20.87 10.31
N LYS A 127 4.47 22.18 10.13
CA LYS A 127 3.85 23.11 11.06
C LYS A 127 2.33 23.00 10.99
N ALA A 128 1.63 23.45 12.01
CA ALA A 128 0.18 23.39 12.09
C ALA A 128 -0.52 23.93 10.82
N GLN A 129 -0.02 25.03 10.25
CA GLN A 129 -0.57 25.62 9.02
C GLN A 129 -0.42 24.70 7.79
N GLU A 130 0.72 24.01 7.67
CA GLU A 130 0.96 23.05 6.57
C GLU A 130 0.05 21.83 6.69
N LEU A 131 -0.19 21.36 7.91
CA LEU A 131 -1.14 20.26 8.15
C LEU A 131 -2.57 20.68 7.87
N ILE A 132 -2.98 21.89 8.27
CA ILE A 132 -4.31 22.44 7.98
C ILE A 132 -4.51 22.54 6.46
N GLN A 133 -3.55 23.10 5.74
CA GLN A 133 -3.61 23.19 4.29
C GLN A 133 -3.75 21.81 3.62
N GLY A 134 -2.97 20.82 4.08
CA GLY A 134 -3.07 19.46 3.55
C GLY A 134 -4.37 18.72 3.91
N LEU A 135 -5.18 19.25 4.84
CA LEU A 135 -6.53 18.76 5.16
C LEU A 135 -7.64 19.49 4.38
N GLU A 136 -7.33 20.67 3.85
CA GLU A 136 -8.26 21.49 3.07
C GLU A 136 -8.20 21.21 1.56
N ASP A 137 -7.04 20.68 1.08
CA ASP A 137 -6.82 20.32 -0.32
C ASP A 137 -7.45 18.93 -0.64
#